data_790b076f10b9f394fc128008ab1c3ebd
#
_entry.id   790b076f10b9f394fc128008ab1c3ebd
#
_cell.length_a   1.000
_cell.length_b   1.000
_cell.length_c   1.000
_cell.angle_alpha   90.00
_cell.angle_beta   90.00
_cell.angle_gamma   90.00
#
_symmetry.space_group_name_H-M   'P 1'
#
loop_
_entity.id
_entity.type
_entity.pdbx_description
1 polymer ?
#
loop_
_entity_poly.entity_id
_entity_poly.type
_entity_poly.pdbx_seq_one_letter_code
_entity_poly.pdbx_strand_id
1 'polypeptide(L)'
;MSMAQVKTGLVSVTFRQKSVEEIAALTAEAGLSGVEWGGDVHVPPGDREAARRAAQLTHRAGLEVLSYGSYYRCQPGEDFTPVLESALALGAPRIRVWAGTKPWEEASPQEREALAVQLGQAVDQAAAAGLTLGLEYHRGTATQTKEGARALLEAVGRPGLTTYWQPNPDISQGEQLAEIDALLPWISTVHVFTWTGANVRHPLEAGAARWEEYLTHLAPAQKERCLLLEFVQEDSEEAFRRDARTLRAWASRFSK
;
A
#
# COMPACT_ATOMS: atom_id res chain seq x y z
N MET A 1 19.31 18.60 7.43
CA MET A 1 18.13 18.11 6.74
C MET A 1 17.95 16.66 7.20
N SER A 2 16.81 16.29 7.76
CA SER A 2 16.53 14.88 8.13
C SER A 2 16.42 14.09 6.83
N MET A 3 17.17 13.00 6.73
CA MET A 3 17.07 12.10 5.58
C MET A 3 15.71 11.43 5.56
N ALA A 4 15.14 11.21 4.37
CA ALA A 4 13.87 10.53 4.22
C ALA A 4 13.97 9.11 4.80
N GLN A 5 13.17 8.81 5.81
CA GLN A 5 13.17 7.49 6.45
C GLN A 5 12.36 6.52 5.59
N VAL A 6 12.98 5.44 5.16
CA VAL A 6 12.30 4.33 4.49
C VAL A 6 11.97 3.27 5.52
N LYS A 7 10.66 3.00 5.70
CA LYS A 7 10.18 1.90 6.53
C LYS A 7 9.94 0.66 5.67
N THR A 8 10.34 -0.50 6.17
CA THR A 8 10.10 -1.78 5.49
C THR A 8 9.04 -2.58 6.22
N GLY A 9 8.18 -3.29 5.50
CA GLY A 9 7.09 -4.02 6.14
C GLY A 9 6.55 -5.18 5.31
N LEU A 10 5.52 -5.80 5.86
CA LEU A 10 4.75 -6.87 5.26
C LEU A 10 3.29 -6.42 5.08
N VAL A 11 2.70 -6.71 3.92
CA VAL A 11 1.24 -6.66 3.73
C VAL A 11 0.68 -7.98 4.21
N SER A 12 -0.19 -7.97 5.23
CA SER A 12 -0.67 -9.17 5.93
C SER A 12 -1.44 -10.14 5.03
N VAL A 13 -2.04 -9.64 3.94
CA VAL A 13 -2.75 -10.46 2.94
C VAL A 13 -1.84 -11.45 2.21
N THR A 14 -0.53 -11.29 2.31
CA THR A 14 0.45 -12.30 1.85
C THR A 14 0.21 -13.66 2.53
N PHE A 15 -0.24 -13.66 3.78
CA PHE A 15 -0.46 -14.85 4.58
C PHE A 15 -1.86 -14.89 5.20
N ARG A 16 -2.90 -14.91 4.36
CA ARG A 16 -4.31 -14.96 4.80
C ARG A 16 -4.64 -16.15 5.70
N GLN A 17 -3.85 -17.22 5.61
CA GLN A 17 -4.02 -18.44 6.40
C GLN A 17 -3.39 -18.37 7.81
N LYS A 18 -2.59 -17.32 8.09
CA LYS A 18 -1.93 -17.15 9.38
C LYS A 18 -2.73 -16.25 10.31
N SER A 19 -2.58 -16.47 11.60
CA SER A 19 -3.11 -15.59 12.64
C SER A 19 -2.32 -14.27 12.71
N VAL A 20 -2.93 -13.28 13.35
CA VAL A 20 -2.28 -11.98 13.62
C VAL A 20 -0.98 -12.16 14.42
N GLU A 21 -0.96 -13.07 15.40
CA GLU A 21 0.21 -13.41 16.20
C GLU A 21 1.36 -13.97 15.35
N GLU A 22 1.04 -14.91 14.47
CA GLU A 22 2.05 -15.53 13.58
C GLU A 22 2.64 -14.51 12.61
N ILE A 23 1.80 -13.61 12.05
CA ILE A 23 2.26 -12.55 11.15
C ILE A 23 3.16 -11.56 11.89
N ALA A 24 2.77 -11.12 13.08
CA ALA A 24 3.58 -10.20 13.88
C ALA A 24 4.93 -10.84 14.25
N ALA A 25 4.93 -12.09 14.72
CA ALA A 25 6.16 -12.80 15.05
C ALA A 25 7.08 -12.96 13.83
N LEU A 26 6.54 -13.44 12.72
CA LEU A 26 7.28 -13.65 11.47
C LEU A 26 7.89 -12.34 10.93
N THR A 27 7.14 -11.24 11.01
CA THR A 27 7.60 -9.91 10.56
C THR A 27 8.73 -9.38 11.44
N ALA A 28 8.62 -9.55 12.77
CA ALA A 28 9.66 -9.16 13.72
C ALA A 28 10.93 -9.98 13.55
N GLU A 29 10.81 -11.30 13.42
CA GLU A 29 11.96 -12.22 13.15
C GLU A 29 12.70 -11.85 11.87
N ALA A 30 11.94 -11.42 10.82
CA ALA A 30 12.54 -10.97 9.57
C ALA A 30 13.21 -9.59 9.67
N GLY A 31 13.07 -8.87 10.80
CA GLY A 31 13.66 -7.57 11.06
C GLY A 31 13.05 -6.43 10.22
N LEU A 32 11.78 -6.55 9.82
CA LEU A 32 11.03 -5.49 9.17
C LEU A 32 10.48 -4.50 10.21
N SER A 33 10.08 -3.31 9.78
CA SER A 33 9.63 -2.24 10.68
C SER A 33 8.17 -2.41 11.14
N GLY A 34 7.32 -3.06 10.33
CA GLY A 34 5.91 -3.17 10.67
C GLY A 34 5.05 -3.87 9.64
N VAL A 35 3.72 -3.71 9.81
CA VAL A 35 2.72 -4.43 9.03
C VAL A 35 1.66 -3.47 8.48
N GLU A 36 1.27 -3.67 7.22
CA GLU A 36 -0.03 -3.24 6.71
C GLU A 36 -1.05 -4.35 6.99
N TRP A 37 -2.08 -4.05 7.79
CA TRP A 37 -3.11 -5.03 8.14
C TRP A 37 -4.26 -5.01 7.13
N GLY A 38 -4.55 -6.16 6.53
CA GLY A 38 -5.62 -6.32 5.55
C GLY A 38 -7.01 -6.41 6.20
N GLY A 39 -7.95 -5.72 5.58
CA GLY A 39 -9.36 -5.67 5.99
C GLY A 39 -10.20 -6.84 5.52
N ASP A 40 -9.62 -7.81 4.81
CA ASP A 40 -10.35 -8.99 4.31
C ASP A 40 -10.41 -10.14 5.32
N VAL A 41 -9.33 -10.40 6.06
CA VAL A 41 -9.23 -11.53 7.00
C VAL A 41 -8.83 -11.07 8.40
N HIS A 42 -7.75 -10.27 8.52
CA HIS A 42 -7.11 -10.02 9.82
C HIS A 42 -7.79 -8.94 10.64
N VAL A 43 -8.28 -7.87 9.97
CA VAL A 43 -8.93 -6.72 10.61
C VAL A 43 -10.18 -6.32 9.80
N PRO A 44 -11.28 -7.07 9.87
CA PRO A 44 -12.49 -6.74 9.12
C PRO A 44 -13.02 -5.34 9.43
N PRO A 45 -13.58 -4.60 8.44
CA PRO A 45 -14.17 -3.28 8.67
C PRO A 45 -15.27 -3.33 9.74
N GLY A 46 -15.20 -2.43 10.73
CA GLY A 46 -16.14 -2.37 11.86
C GLY A 46 -15.78 -3.29 13.04
N ASP A 47 -14.88 -4.26 12.86
CA ASP A 47 -14.41 -5.11 13.96
C ASP A 47 -13.30 -4.41 14.76
N ARG A 48 -13.73 -3.54 15.68
CA ARG A 48 -12.83 -2.76 16.53
C ARG A 48 -12.05 -3.63 17.54
N GLU A 49 -12.55 -4.82 17.87
CA GLU A 49 -11.87 -5.74 18.77
C GLU A 49 -10.70 -6.41 18.06
N ALA A 50 -10.92 -6.97 16.87
CA ALA A 50 -9.86 -7.51 16.02
C ALA A 50 -8.80 -6.46 15.74
N ALA A 51 -9.19 -5.20 15.44
CA ALA A 51 -8.28 -4.10 15.20
C ALA A 51 -7.39 -3.78 16.42
N ARG A 52 -7.97 -3.66 17.63
CA ARG A 52 -7.19 -3.42 18.87
C ARG A 52 -6.25 -4.58 19.17
N ARG A 53 -6.71 -5.82 18.96
CA ARG A 53 -5.88 -7.02 19.15
C ARG A 53 -4.68 -7.01 18.19
N ALA A 54 -4.90 -6.71 16.91
CA ALA A 54 -3.84 -6.61 15.93
C ALA A 54 -2.82 -5.52 16.32
N ALA A 55 -3.29 -4.34 16.73
CA ALA A 55 -2.42 -3.28 17.23
C ALA A 55 -1.55 -3.71 18.42
N GLN A 56 -2.17 -4.32 19.44
CA GLN A 56 -1.46 -4.77 20.63
C GLN A 56 -0.38 -5.81 20.31
N LEU A 57 -0.68 -6.79 19.46
CA LEU A 57 0.25 -7.83 19.07
C LEU A 57 1.41 -7.28 18.23
N THR A 58 1.11 -6.36 17.31
CA THR A 58 2.10 -5.64 16.52
C THR A 58 3.09 -4.90 17.44
N HIS A 59 2.59 -4.09 18.38
CA HIS A 59 3.44 -3.33 19.30
C HIS A 59 4.20 -4.24 20.27
N ARG A 60 3.61 -5.34 20.77
CA ARG A 60 4.31 -6.32 21.63
C ARG A 60 5.48 -6.99 20.89
N ALA A 61 5.36 -7.18 19.58
CA ALA A 61 6.43 -7.69 18.74
C ALA A 61 7.51 -6.63 18.41
N GLY A 62 7.39 -5.39 18.91
CA GLY A 62 8.30 -4.29 18.63
C GLY A 62 8.12 -3.68 17.23
N LEU A 63 6.96 -3.90 16.60
CA LEU A 63 6.63 -3.44 15.26
C LEU A 63 5.70 -2.24 15.28
N GLU A 64 5.63 -1.54 14.15
CA GLU A 64 4.67 -0.47 13.88
C GLU A 64 3.49 -0.99 13.06
N VAL A 65 2.29 -0.42 13.28
CA VAL A 65 1.21 -0.48 12.30
C VAL A 65 1.52 0.56 11.23
N LEU A 66 1.82 0.12 10.01
CA LEU A 66 2.23 1.01 8.91
C LEU A 66 1.03 1.57 8.17
N SER A 67 -0.04 0.78 8.04
CA SER A 67 -1.28 1.16 7.36
C SER A 67 -2.40 0.15 7.61
N TYR A 68 -3.61 0.53 7.24
CA TYR A 68 -4.77 -0.35 7.18
C TYR A 68 -5.20 -0.54 5.72
N GLY A 69 -5.03 -1.73 5.18
CA GLY A 69 -5.37 -2.11 3.82
C GLY A 69 -6.85 -2.47 3.68
N SER A 70 -7.73 -1.48 3.52
CA SER A 70 -9.15 -1.71 3.31
C SER A 70 -9.48 -2.09 1.87
N TYR A 71 -10.68 -2.65 1.67
CA TYR A 71 -11.25 -2.92 0.34
C TYR A 71 -12.36 -1.94 -0.03
N TYR A 72 -12.44 -0.81 0.66
CA TYR A 72 -13.34 0.29 0.36
C TYR A 72 -13.03 0.84 -1.03
N ARG A 73 -14.07 0.99 -1.87
CA ARG A 73 -13.90 1.31 -3.29
C ARG A 73 -14.34 2.72 -3.66
N CYS A 74 -14.75 3.51 -2.68
CA CYS A 74 -15.26 4.86 -2.89
C CYS A 74 -16.47 4.91 -3.85
N GLN A 75 -17.32 3.87 -3.82
CA GLN A 75 -18.52 3.85 -4.64
C GLN A 75 -19.62 4.74 -4.03
N PRO A 76 -20.48 5.36 -4.85
CA PRO A 76 -21.64 6.11 -4.35
C PRO A 76 -22.48 5.26 -3.39
N GLY A 77 -22.73 5.78 -2.18
CA GLY A 77 -23.51 5.10 -1.15
C GLY A 77 -22.76 4.06 -0.33
N GLU A 78 -21.48 3.82 -0.60
CA GLU A 78 -20.64 2.97 0.23
C GLU A 78 -20.26 3.71 1.53
N ASP A 79 -20.51 3.07 2.68
CA ASP A 79 -20.22 3.66 4.00
C ASP A 79 -18.75 3.50 4.38
N PHE A 80 -18.05 4.62 4.58
CA PHE A 80 -16.64 4.64 5.01
C PHE A 80 -16.48 4.47 6.52
N THR A 81 -17.54 4.66 7.31
CA THR A 81 -17.49 4.66 8.78
C THR A 81 -16.87 3.38 9.36
N PRO A 82 -17.25 2.15 8.94
CA PRO A 82 -16.64 0.93 9.49
C PRO A 82 -15.14 0.82 9.21
N VAL A 83 -14.69 1.31 8.06
CA VAL A 83 -13.26 1.35 7.66
C VAL A 83 -12.50 2.30 8.58
N LEU A 84 -13.02 3.51 8.78
CA LEU A 84 -12.42 4.53 9.63
C LEU A 84 -12.35 4.07 11.10
N GLU A 85 -13.39 3.44 11.61
CA GLU A 85 -13.42 2.90 12.98
C GLU A 85 -12.36 1.81 13.20
N SER A 86 -12.21 0.90 12.25
CA SER A 86 -11.16 -0.14 12.33
C SER A 86 -9.76 0.48 12.26
N ALA A 87 -9.54 1.44 11.36
CA ALA A 87 -8.25 2.12 11.26
C ALA A 87 -7.86 2.87 12.54
N LEU A 88 -8.82 3.55 13.17
CA LEU A 88 -8.62 4.25 14.45
C LEU A 88 -8.34 3.26 15.59
N ALA A 89 -9.10 2.17 15.68
CA ALA A 89 -8.90 1.15 16.70
C ALA A 89 -7.56 0.40 16.54
N LEU A 90 -7.09 0.28 15.30
CA LEU A 90 -5.79 -0.30 14.93
C LEU A 90 -4.63 0.68 15.22
N GLY A 91 -4.90 1.98 15.29
CA GLY A 91 -3.86 3.02 15.39
C GLY A 91 -3.08 3.20 14.08
N ALA A 92 -3.70 2.89 12.94
CA ALA A 92 -3.05 3.02 11.64
C ALA A 92 -2.92 4.50 11.24
N PRO A 93 -1.74 4.96 10.77
CA PRO A 93 -1.56 6.35 10.32
C PRO A 93 -2.17 6.61 8.94
N ARG A 94 -2.44 5.55 8.19
CA ARG A 94 -2.95 5.60 6.81
C ARG A 94 -3.95 4.49 6.55
N ILE A 95 -4.96 4.80 5.72
CA ILE A 95 -5.91 3.83 5.20
C ILE A 95 -5.66 3.68 3.70
N ARG A 96 -5.40 2.46 3.22
CA ARG A 96 -5.40 2.14 1.80
C ARG A 96 -6.83 1.89 1.34
N VAL A 97 -7.22 2.52 0.24
CA VAL A 97 -8.53 2.36 -0.40
C VAL A 97 -8.36 2.08 -1.89
N TRP A 98 -9.38 1.48 -2.51
CA TRP A 98 -9.43 1.26 -3.95
C TRP A 98 -10.18 2.43 -4.62
N ALA A 99 -9.89 2.68 -5.89
CA ALA A 99 -10.49 3.75 -6.67
C ALA A 99 -11.53 3.21 -7.66
N GLY A 100 -12.73 2.97 -7.20
CA GLY A 100 -13.80 2.44 -8.05
C GLY A 100 -13.62 0.98 -8.45
N THR A 101 -14.32 0.59 -9.53
CA THR A 101 -14.43 -0.80 -10.01
C THR A 101 -14.11 -0.96 -11.49
N LYS A 102 -13.65 0.12 -12.13
CA LYS A 102 -13.27 0.14 -13.56
C LYS A 102 -12.17 1.17 -13.82
N PRO A 103 -11.43 1.03 -14.94
CA PRO A 103 -10.46 2.02 -15.37
C PRO A 103 -11.07 3.42 -15.51
N TRP A 104 -10.26 4.45 -15.23
CA TRP A 104 -10.67 5.84 -15.37
C TRP A 104 -11.15 6.18 -16.78
N GLU A 105 -10.49 5.64 -17.78
CA GLU A 105 -10.77 5.87 -19.20
C GLU A 105 -12.14 5.30 -19.62
N GLU A 106 -12.60 4.24 -18.96
CA GLU A 106 -13.87 3.57 -19.21
C GLU A 106 -15.05 4.20 -18.42
N ALA A 107 -14.73 5.06 -17.44
CA ALA A 107 -15.75 5.73 -16.65
C ALA A 107 -16.31 6.95 -17.39
N SER A 108 -17.64 7.13 -17.35
CA SER A 108 -18.28 8.34 -17.85
C SER A 108 -17.88 9.57 -17.02
N PRO A 109 -18.06 10.81 -17.54
CA PRO A 109 -17.79 12.02 -16.75
C PRO A 109 -18.55 12.07 -15.42
N GLN A 110 -19.79 11.60 -15.38
CA GLN A 110 -20.61 11.56 -14.16
C GLN A 110 -20.06 10.54 -13.13
N GLU A 111 -19.59 9.39 -13.61
CA GLU A 111 -18.97 8.39 -12.73
C GLU A 111 -17.63 8.85 -12.17
N ARG A 112 -16.81 9.55 -12.98
CA ARG A 112 -15.57 10.17 -12.53
C ARG A 112 -15.80 11.23 -11.46
N GLU A 113 -16.80 12.09 -11.67
CA GLU A 113 -17.20 13.10 -10.70
C GLU A 113 -17.70 12.47 -9.40
N ALA A 114 -18.60 11.48 -9.48
CA ALA A 114 -19.12 10.78 -8.33
C ALA A 114 -18.01 10.09 -7.52
N LEU A 115 -17.05 9.44 -8.19
CA LEU A 115 -15.89 8.83 -7.56
C LEU A 115 -15.01 9.87 -6.85
N ALA A 116 -14.72 10.99 -7.51
CA ALA A 116 -13.91 12.06 -6.93
C ALA A 116 -14.59 12.70 -5.71
N VAL A 117 -15.91 12.91 -5.76
CA VAL A 117 -16.69 13.43 -4.63
C VAL A 117 -16.65 12.45 -3.45
N GLN A 118 -16.93 11.17 -3.68
CA GLN A 118 -16.96 10.15 -2.63
C GLN A 118 -15.57 9.96 -2.00
N LEU A 119 -14.53 9.93 -2.83
CA LEU A 119 -13.15 9.86 -2.34
C LEU A 119 -12.79 11.13 -1.55
N GLY A 120 -13.15 12.31 -2.02
CA GLY A 120 -12.93 13.57 -1.31
C GLY A 120 -13.58 13.58 0.09
N GLN A 121 -14.82 13.07 0.22
CA GLN A 121 -15.50 12.92 1.50
C GLN A 121 -14.75 11.94 2.44
N ALA A 122 -14.28 10.82 1.92
CA ALA A 122 -13.49 9.86 2.72
C ALA A 122 -12.16 10.47 3.18
N VAL A 123 -11.48 11.25 2.32
CA VAL A 123 -10.25 11.98 2.69
C VAL A 123 -10.54 12.99 3.79
N ASP A 124 -11.61 13.77 3.68
CA ASP A 124 -11.98 14.78 4.68
C ASP A 124 -12.31 14.11 6.04
N GLN A 125 -13.01 12.98 6.05
CA GLN A 125 -13.30 12.20 7.27
C GLN A 125 -12.02 11.62 7.90
N ALA A 126 -11.12 11.05 7.08
CA ALA A 126 -9.85 10.53 7.57
C ALA A 126 -8.97 11.66 8.14
N ALA A 127 -8.88 12.80 7.45
CA ALA A 127 -8.12 13.96 7.90
C ALA A 127 -8.65 14.55 9.22
N ALA A 128 -9.97 14.62 9.40
CA ALA A 128 -10.60 15.03 10.66
C ALA A 128 -10.23 14.10 11.83
N ALA A 129 -9.91 12.85 11.55
CA ALA A 129 -9.45 11.86 12.53
C ALA A 129 -7.91 11.78 12.64
N GLY A 130 -7.16 12.65 11.94
CA GLY A 130 -5.70 12.67 11.95
C GLY A 130 -5.04 11.60 11.09
N LEU A 131 -5.77 11.00 10.15
CA LEU A 131 -5.29 9.94 9.27
C LEU A 131 -5.12 10.45 7.83
N THR A 132 -4.34 9.72 7.02
CA THR A 132 -4.19 9.94 5.59
C THR A 132 -4.86 8.81 4.80
N LEU A 133 -5.24 9.08 3.53
CA LEU A 133 -5.67 8.06 2.60
C LEU A 133 -4.60 7.81 1.53
N GLY A 134 -4.45 6.54 1.14
CA GLY A 134 -3.64 6.12 0.00
C GLY A 134 -4.47 5.32 -1.00
N LEU A 135 -4.50 5.77 -2.25
CA LEU A 135 -5.10 5.00 -3.33
C LEU A 135 -4.20 3.82 -3.70
N GLU A 136 -4.73 2.63 -3.78
CA GLU A 136 -4.00 1.51 -4.38
C GLU A 136 -3.89 1.71 -5.89
N TYR A 137 -2.68 1.60 -6.42
CA TYR A 137 -2.43 1.58 -7.86
C TYR A 137 -2.67 0.17 -8.38
N HIS A 138 -3.86 -0.08 -8.94
CA HIS A 138 -4.30 -1.45 -9.21
C HIS A 138 -5.11 -1.59 -10.49
N ARG A 139 -4.90 -2.71 -11.20
CA ARG A 139 -5.69 -3.09 -12.39
C ARG A 139 -7.19 -3.18 -12.06
N GLY A 140 -8.04 -2.80 -13.02
CA GLY A 140 -9.50 -2.82 -12.85
C GLY A 140 -10.04 -1.73 -11.94
N THR A 141 -9.27 -0.67 -11.70
CA THR A 141 -9.68 0.52 -10.94
C THR A 141 -9.35 1.79 -11.69
N ALA A 142 -9.83 2.93 -11.21
CA ALA A 142 -9.51 4.23 -11.81
C ALA A 142 -8.02 4.61 -11.72
N THR A 143 -7.25 3.91 -10.90
CA THR A 143 -5.80 4.07 -10.76
C THR A 143 -4.98 3.02 -11.53
N GLN A 144 -5.59 2.36 -12.52
CA GLN A 144 -4.93 1.34 -13.34
C GLN A 144 -3.81 1.92 -14.21
N THR A 145 -3.93 3.17 -14.63
CA THR A 145 -2.95 3.89 -15.45
C THR A 145 -2.46 5.14 -14.72
N LYS A 146 -1.26 5.62 -15.07
CA LYS A 146 -0.73 6.87 -14.50
C LYS A 146 -1.58 8.07 -14.84
N GLU A 147 -2.19 8.08 -16.04
CA GLU A 147 -3.10 9.13 -16.49
C GLU A 147 -4.37 9.17 -15.63
N GLY A 148 -5.00 8.00 -15.41
CA GLY A 148 -6.20 7.89 -14.58
C GLY A 148 -5.92 8.20 -13.12
N ALA A 149 -4.84 7.64 -12.56
CA ALA A 149 -4.43 7.91 -11.19
C ALA A 149 -4.16 9.40 -10.96
N ARG A 150 -3.40 10.03 -11.85
CA ARG A 150 -3.09 11.46 -11.77
C ARG A 150 -4.34 12.33 -11.90
N ALA A 151 -5.18 12.03 -12.88
CA ALA A 151 -6.43 12.76 -13.08
C ALA A 151 -7.34 12.72 -11.83
N LEU A 152 -7.47 11.54 -11.19
CA LEU A 152 -8.25 11.39 -9.96
C LEU A 152 -7.62 12.15 -8.78
N LEU A 153 -6.29 12.01 -8.58
CA LEU A 153 -5.57 12.71 -7.51
C LEU A 153 -5.71 14.24 -7.65
N GLU A 154 -5.58 14.77 -8.86
CA GLU A 154 -5.73 16.20 -9.17
C GLU A 154 -7.19 16.66 -9.01
N ALA A 155 -8.18 15.87 -9.46
CA ALA A 155 -9.60 16.19 -9.33
C ALA A 155 -10.03 16.27 -7.86
N VAL A 156 -9.54 15.38 -7.00
CA VAL A 156 -9.81 15.43 -5.55
C VAL A 156 -9.05 16.59 -4.90
N GLY A 157 -7.78 16.78 -5.20
CA GLY A 157 -6.95 17.91 -4.77
C GLY A 157 -6.90 18.13 -3.25
N ARG A 158 -7.05 17.09 -2.43
CA ARG A 158 -7.07 17.19 -0.96
C ARG A 158 -5.70 16.93 -0.34
N PRO A 159 -5.26 17.74 0.63
CA PRO A 159 -4.12 17.39 1.46
C PRO A 159 -4.36 16.06 2.18
N GLY A 160 -3.33 15.22 2.27
CA GLY A 160 -3.43 13.90 2.92
C GLY A 160 -3.89 12.77 2.01
N LEU A 161 -4.29 13.06 0.74
CA LEU A 161 -4.47 12.04 -0.27
C LEU A 161 -3.13 11.70 -0.92
N THR A 162 -2.79 10.42 -0.90
CA THR A 162 -1.56 9.84 -1.47
C THR A 162 -1.91 8.68 -2.38
N THR A 163 -0.91 8.09 -3.03
CA THR A 163 -1.09 6.84 -3.76
C THR A 163 -0.03 5.82 -3.34
N TYR A 164 -0.38 4.57 -3.47
CA TYR A 164 0.54 3.44 -3.52
C TYR A 164 1.05 3.32 -4.95
N TRP A 165 2.17 2.66 -5.11
CA TRP A 165 2.65 2.19 -6.40
C TRP A 165 3.13 0.74 -6.28
N GLN A 166 2.98 -0.01 -7.36
CA GLN A 166 3.45 -1.38 -7.50
C GLN A 166 3.74 -1.66 -8.98
N PRO A 167 4.77 -2.48 -9.29
CA PRO A 167 5.09 -2.80 -10.67
C PRO A 167 3.97 -3.64 -11.30
N ASN A 168 3.48 -3.22 -12.48
CA ASN A 168 2.57 -4.01 -13.28
C ASN A 168 3.39 -4.93 -14.23
N PRO A 169 3.37 -6.27 -14.06
CA PRO A 169 4.18 -7.18 -14.86
C PRO A 169 3.77 -7.24 -16.34
N ASP A 170 2.63 -6.65 -16.71
CA ASP A 170 2.08 -6.71 -18.07
C ASP A 170 2.56 -5.55 -18.97
N ILE A 171 3.30 -4.58 -18.40
CA ILE A 171 3.86 -3.44 -19.14
C ILE A 171 5.39 -3.43 -19.08
N SER A 172 6.01 -2.66 -19.97
CA SER A 172 7.48 -2.54 -20.03
C SER A 172 8.04 -1.82 -18.79
N GLN A 173 9.30 -2.10 -18.45
CA GLN A 173 9.99 -1.39 -17.37
C GLN A 173 10.03 0.13 -17.59
N GLY A 174 10.21 0.59 -18.84
CA GLY A 174 10.20 2.02 -19.16
C GLY A 174 8.85 2.68 -18.86
N GLU A 175 7.74 1.96 -19.09
CA GLU A 175 6.40 2.43 -18.72
C GLU A 175 6.22 2.47 -17.20
N GLN A 176 6.71 1.47 -16.47
CA GLN A 176 6.69 1.44 -15.00
C GLN A 176 7.50 2.60 -14.39
N LEU A 177 8.66 2.95 -14.96
CA LEU A 177 9.43 4.11 -14.54
C LEU A 177 8.68 5.43 -14.82
N ALA A 178 8.03 5.53 -15.98
CA ALA A 178 7.19 6.68 -16.31
C ALA A 178 5.97 6.82 -15.36
N GLU A 179 5.43 5.72 -14.84
CA GLU A 179 4.40 5.74 -13.79
C GLU A 179 4.94 6.35 -12.49
N ILE A 180 6.12 5.90 -12.06
CA ILE A 180 6.78 6.45 -10.85
C ILE A 180 6.99 7.96 -11.02
N ASP A 181 7.57 8.39 -12.13
CA ASP A 181 7.88 9.80 -12.37
C ASP A 181 6.60 10.67 -12.38
N ALA A 182 5.54 10.18 -13.03
CA ALA A 182 4.26 10.90 -13.11
C ALA A 182 3.55 11.02 -11.75
N LEU A 183 3.71 10.03 -10.87
CA LEU A 183 3.00 9.94 -9.59
C LEU A 183 3.89 10.27 -8.38
N LEU A 184 5.17 10.54 -8.58
CA LEU A 184 6.18 10.73 -7.55
C LEU A 184 5.75 11.67 -6.40
N PRO A 185 5.05 12.81 -6.66
CA PRO A 185 4.59 13.71 -5.60
C PRO A 185 3.60 13.08 -4.62
N TRP A 186 2.87 12.06 -5.05
CA TRP A 186 1.82 11.40 -4.25
C TRP A 186 2.22 10.04 -3.71
N ILE A 187 3.26 9.37 -4.26
CA ILE A 187 3.65 8.02 -3.82
C ILE A 187 4.12 8.06 -2.36
N SER A 188 3.42 7.34 -1.51
CA SER A 188 3.72 7.20 -0.08
C SER A 188 4.11 5.78 0.32
N THR A 189 3.64 4.79 -0.41
CA THR A 189 3.86 3.37 -0.15
C THR A 189 4.11 2.64 -1.47
N VAL A 190 4.96 1.65 -1.41
CA VAL A 190 5.26 0.76 -2.55
C VAL A 190 5.03 -0.68 -2.11
N HIS A 191 4.20 -1.41 -2.84
CA HIS A 191 4.13 -2.85 -2.72
C HIS A 191 5.27 -3.47 -3.50
N VAL A 192 6.05 -4.31 -2.82
CA VAL A 192 7.34 -4.81 -3.32
C VAL A 192 7.24 -6.29 -3.59
N PHE A 193 7.41 -6.66 -4.84
CA PHE A 193 7.46 -8.05 -5.31
C PHE A 193 8.22 -8.13 -6.64
N THR A 194 8.58 -9.33 -7.03
CA THR A 194 9.12 -9.61 -8.37
C THR A 194 8.23 -10.62 -9.07
N TRP A 195 7.40 -10.13 -9.99
CA TRP A 195 6.50 -10.96 -10.79
C TRP A 195 6.80 -10.82 -12.28
N THR A 196 6.43 -11.86 -13.04
CA THR A 196 6.35 -11.84 -14.50
C THR A 196 4.93 -12.15 -14.95
N GLY A 197 4.65 -12.06 -16.24
CA GLY A 197 3.31 -12.25 -16.82
C GLY A 197 2.55 -13.44 -16.22
N ALA A 198 1.23 -13.38 -16.19
CA ALA A 198 0.35 -14.33 -15.52
C ALA A 198 0.56 -14.45 -14.00
N ASN A 199 1.09 -13.40 -13.34
CA ASN A 199 1.35 -13.33 -11.90
C ASN A 199 2.31 -14.42 -11.38
N VAL A 200 3.28 -14.84 -12.20
CA VAL A 200 4.31 -15.77 -11.76
C VAL A 200 5.24 -15.08 -10.79
N ARG A 201 5.28 -15.57 -9.56
CA ARG A 201 6.08 -14.98 -8.46
C ARG A 201 7.49 -15.54 -8.46
N HIS A 202 8.46 -14.66 -8.30
CA HIS A 202 9.88 -14.99 -8.23
C HIS A 202 10.49 -14.51 -6.90
N PRO A 203 11.68 -15.03 -6.53
CA PRO A 203 12.48 -14.41 -5.47
C PRO A 203 12.67 -12.92 -5.74
N LEU A 204 12.56 -12.09 -4.70
CA LEU A 204 12.66 -10.64 -4.87
C LEU A 204 13.98 -10.23 -5.55
N GLU A 205 15.08 -10.89 -5.21
CA GLU A 205 16.42 -10.64 -5.77
C GLU A 205 16.49 -10.88 -7.28
N ALA A 206 15.64 -11.73 -7.85
CA ALA A 206 15.58 -11.95 -9.30
C ALA A 206 15.21 -10.66 -10.07
N GLY A 207 14.57 -9.69 -9.40
CA GLY A 207 14.24 -8.38 -9.92
C GLY A 207 15.23 -7.27 -9.57
N ALA A 208 16.40 -7.58 -8.99
CA ALA A 208 17.31 -6.59 -8.38
C ALA A 208 17.64 -5.41 -9.30
N ALA A 209 17.99 -5.67 -10.57
CA ALA A 209 18.32 -4.60 -11.52
C ALA A 209 17.15 -3.64 -11.76
N ARG A 210 15.91 -4.18 -11.89
CA ARG A 210 14.71 -3.34 -12.06
C ARG A 210 14.39 -2.56 -10.80
N TRP A 211 14.50 -3.18 -9.63
CA TRP A 211 14.23 -2.53 -8.35
C TRP A 211 15.24 -1.43 -8.04
N GLU A 212 16.51 -1.57 -8.45
CA GLU A 212 17.51 -0.50 -8.34
C GLU A 212 17.07 0.76 -9.10
N GLU A 213 16.56 0.59 -10.32
CA GLU A 213 16.04 1.71 -11.12
C GLU A 213 14.77 2.31 -10.48
N TYR A 214 13.78 1.49 -10.05
CA TYR A 214 12.57 2.00 -9.38
C TYR A 214 12.90 2.81 -8.14
N LEU A 215 13.78 2.29 -7.27
CA LEU A 215 14.19 2.98 -6.06
C LEU A 215 14.95 4.28 -6.38
N THR A 216 15.76 4.28 -7.44
CA THR A 216 16.44 5.49 -7.91
C THR A 216 15.44 6.57 -8.34
N HIS A 217 14.38 6.22 -9.07
CA HIS A 217 13.31 7.14 -9.46
C HIS A 217 12.45 7.61 -8.28
N LEU A 218 12.30 6.77 -7.25
CA LEU A 218 11.57 7.12 -6.03
C LEU A 218 12.35 8.06 -5.10
N ALA A 219 13.69 8.03 -5.12
CA ALA A 219 14.56 8.75 -4.20
C ALA A 219 14.41 10.28 -4.18
N PRO A 220 14.20 11.00 -5.32
CA PRO A 220 14.23 12.47 -5.36
C PRO A 220 13.18 13.16 -4.49
N ALA A 221 12.07 12.53 -4.18
CA ALA A 221 10.98 13.18 -3.43
C ALA A 221 11.27 13.41 -1.94
N GLN A 222 12.36 12.87 -1.39
CA GLN A 222 12.79 13.05 0.02
C GLN A 222 11.64 12.94 1.05
N LYS A 223 10.66 12.06 0.79
CA LYS A 223 9.51 11.82 1.66
C LYS A 223 9.69 10.49 2.41
N GLU A 224 9.15 10.41 3.61
CA GLU A 224 8.98 9.11 4.27
C GLU A 224 8.16 8.18 3.38
N ARG A 225 8.64 6.96 3.18
CA ARG A 225 7.97 5.93 2.39
C ARG A 225 7.97 4.59 3.08
N CYS A 226 6.92 3.83 2.81
CA CYS A 226 6.87 2.43 3.19
C CYS A 226 7.14 1.54 1.95
N LEU A 227 8.05 0.58 2.11
CA LEU A 227 8.29 -0.50 1.14
C LEU A 227 7.77 -1.79 1.77
N LEU A 228 6.67 -2.32 1.24
CA LEU A 228 5.95 -3.44 1.84
C LEU A 228 6.03 -4.67 0.96
N LEU A 229 6.58 -5.77 1.47
CA LEU A 229 6.52 -7.06 0.79
C LEU A 229 5.07 -7.52 0.65
N GLU A 230 4.70 -7.91 -0.56
CA GLU A 230 3.38 -8.44 -0.88
C GLU A 230 3.51 -9.70 -1.74
N PHE A 231 2.81 -10.78 -1.35
CA PHE A 231 2.73 -12.05 -2.08
C PHE A 231 4.07 -12.65 -2.50
N VAL A 232 4.79 -13.21 -1.57
CA VAL A 232 6.04 -13.93 -1.82
C VAL A 232 5.81 -15.25 -2.58
N GLN A 233 6.88 -15.81 -3.13
CA GLN A 233 6.84 -17.07 -3.87
C GLN A 233 6.24 -18.19 -3.01
N GLU A 234 5.26 -18.92 -3.56
CA GLU A 234 4.56 -20.05 -2.91
C GLU A 234 3.91 -19.73 -1.54
N ASP A 235 3.72 -18.46 -1.22
CA ASP A 235 3.24 -18.00 0.09
C ASP A 235 4.02 -18.65 1.27
N SER A 236 5.30 -18.96 1.04
CA SER A 236 6.14 -19.66 2.02
C SER A 236 6.89 -18.70 2.93
N GLU A 237 7.05 -19.09 4.22
CA GLU A 237 7.83 -18.32 5.18
C GLU A 237 9.31 -18.25 4.80
N GLU A 238 9.85 -19.28 4.18
CA GLU A 238 11.24 -19.31 3.72
C GLU A 238 11.47 -18.24 2.65
N ALA A 239 10.56 -18.17 1.64
CA ALA A 239 10.60 -17.14 0.61
C ALA A 239 10.47 -15.75 1.24
N PHE A 240 9.56 -15.57 2.20
CA PHE A 240 9.40 -14.31 2.92
C PHE A 240 10.68 -13.89 3.65
N ARG A 241 11.29 -14.78 4.44
CA ARG A 241 12.53 -14.46 5.17
C ARG A 241 13.69 -14.13 4.21
N ARG A 242 13.78 -14.81 3.08
CA ARG A 242 14.73 -14.50 2.00
C ARG A 242 14.48 -13.10 1.43
N ASP A 243 13.26 -12.83 1.02
CA ASP A 243 12.87 -11.57 0.36
C ASP A 243 12.92 -10.38 1.33
N ALA A 244 12.61 -10.59 2.62
CA ALA A 244 12.78 -9.57 3.66
C ALA A 244 14.24 -9.15 3.83
N ARG A 245 15.20 -10.09 3.79
CA ARG A 245 16.64 -9.76 3.80
C ARG A 245 17.02 -8.90 2.60
N THR A 246 16.55 -9.25 1.42
CA THR A 246 16.78 -8.50 0.19
C THR A 246 16.20 -7.08 0.28
N LEU A 247 14.93 -6.94 0.71
CA LEU A 247 14.28 -5.65 0.87
C LEU A 247 15.03 -4.74 1.87
N ARG A 248 15.43 -5.29 3.02
CA ARG A 248 16.19 -4.53 4.02
C ARG A 248 17.54 -4.05 3.48
N ALA A 249 18.25 -4.90 2.73
CA ALA A 249 19.50 -4.53 2.10
C ALA A 249 19.30 -3.40 1.09
N TRP A 250 18.24 -3.42 0.31
CA TRP A 250 17.91 -2.32 -0.61
C TRP A 250 17.55 -1.04 0.15
N ALA A 251 16.61 -1.11 1.09
CA ALA A 251 16.16 0.04 1.87
C ALA A 251 17.32 0.78 2.57
N SER A 252 18.31 0.04 3.09
CA SER A 252 19.48 0.64 3.74
C SER A 252 20.38 1.46 2.80
N ARG A 253 20.35 1.21 1.50
CA ARG A 253 21.10 1.99 0.49
C ARG A 253 20.40 3.30 0.16
N PHE A 254 19.06 3.34 0.24
CA PHE A 254 18.25 4.51 -0.10
C PHE A 254 17.95 5.42 1.10
N SER A 255 18.28 5.00 2.31
CA SER A 255 18.18 5.82 3.53
C SER A 255 19.47 6.63 3.81
N LYS A 256 20.41 6.64 2.89
CA LYS A 256 21.66 7.40 2.93
C LYS A 256 21.58 8.59 1.99
#